data_8c904dcb651485b4b6bc13a6b9e79678
#
_entry.id   8c904dcb651485b4b6bc13a6b9e79678
#
_cell.length_a   1.000
_cell.length_b   1.000
_cell.length_c   1.000
_cell.angle_alpha   90.00
_cell.angle_beta   90.00
_cell.angle_gamma   90.00
#
_symmetry.space_group_name_H-M   'P 1'
#
loop_
_entity.id
_entity.type
_entity.pdbx_description
1 polymer ?
#
loop_
_entity_poly.entity_id
_entity_poly.type
_entity_poly.pdbx_seq_one_letter_code
_entity_poly.pdbx_strand_id
1 'polypeptide(L)'
;MELINTDSTDAQAFNNYAYSLVEREQDFEFALELAQNAIRLEPKSAAYLDTIGWIYFKMDRFEEAMQYIRESLSIDSGNPTIQEHLDKIIKLKAEQKSPKIHQVENKD
;
A
#
# COMPACT_ATOMS: atom_id res chain seq x y z
N MET A 1 -27.27 -4.34 5.92
CA MET A 1 -26.77 -4.58 6.18
C MET A 1 -26.03 -4.71 6.62
N GLU A 2 -26.07 -4.90 6.84
CA GLU A 2 -25.43 -5.14 7.33
C GLU A 2 -24.56 -5.34 7.77
N LEU A 3 -24.48 -5.66 7.92
CA LEU A 3 -23.65 -5.80 8.60
C LEU A 3 -22.49 -5.89 8.65
N ILE A 4 -22.41 -5.09 8.56
CA ILE A 4 -21.21 -5.21 8.76
C ILE A 4 -20.65 -5.68 9.87
N ASN A 5 -19.79 -6.29 9.80
CA ASN A 5 -19.37 -6.95 10.93
C ASN A 5 -17.92 -6.73 11.08
N THR A 6 -17.31 -7.31 12.09
CA THR A 6 -15.91 -7.14 12.38
C THR A 6 -15.15 -8.41 12.08
N ASP A 7 -15.68 -9.21 11.22
CA ASP A 7 -15.08 -10.46 10.86
C ASP A 7 -13.79 -10.22 10.08
N SER A 8 -12.73 -10.91 10.42
CA SER A 8 -11.47 -10.77 9.70
C SER A 8 -11.59 -11.22 8.26
N THR A 9 -12.60 -12.03 7.94
CA THR A 9 -12.86 -12.39 6.55
C THR A 9 -13.23 -11.17 5.74
N ASP A 10 -14.00 -10.26 6.32
CA ASP A 10 -14.35 -9.03 5.63
C ASP A 10 -13.14 -8.16 5.42
N ALA A 11 -12.26 -8.07 6.40
CA ALA A 11 -11.04 -7.29 6.26
C ALA A 11 -10.18 -7.84 5.13
N GLN A 12 -10.05 -9.15 5.09
CA GLN A 12 -9.27 -9.79 4.05
C GLN A 12 -9.86 -9.52 2.67
N ALA A 13 -11.18 -9.58 2.56
CA ALA A 13 -11.85 -9.32 1.30
C ALA A 13 -11.61 -7.89 0.84
N PHE A 14 -11.71 -6.93 1.75
CA PHE A 14 -11.42 -5.52 1.42
C PHE A 14 -9.99 -5.38 0.93
N ASN A 15 -9.07 -5.98 1.65
CA ASN A 15 -7.66 -5.87 1.29
C ASN A 15 -7.36 -6.52 -0.06
N ASN A 16 -7.93 -7.69 -0.30
CA ASN A 16 -7.69 -8.38 -1.55
C ASN A 16 -8.22 -7.60 -2.74
N TYR A 17 -9.37 -6.99 -2.57
CA TYR A 17 -9.93 -6.18 -3.64
C TYR A 17 -9.07 -4.94 -3.88
N ALA A 18 -8.64 -4.29 -2.78
CA ALA A 18 -7.76 -3.13 -2.90
C ALA A 18 -6.50 -3.48 -3.65
N TYR A 19 -5.87 -4.57 -3.27
CA TYR A 19 -4.62 -4.99 -3.91
C TYR A 19 -4.83 -5.28 -5.39
N SER A 20 -5.93 -5.93 -5.71
CA SER A 20 -6.26 -6.23 -7.10
C SER A 20 -6.37 -4.96 -7.94
N LEU A 21 -7.04 -3.93 -7.40
CA LEU A 21 -7.16 -2.67 -8.10
C LEU A 21 -5.80 -2.03 -8.33
N VAL A 22 -4.95 -2.07 -7.33
CA VAL A 22 -3.63 -1.47 -7.43
C VAL A 22 -2.79 -2.18 -8.47
N GLU A 23 -2.86 -3.51 -8.50
CA GLU A 23 -2.08 -4.28 -9.47
C GLU A 23 -2.54 -3.99 -10.89
N ARG A 24 -3.79 -3.65 -11.06
CA ARG A 24 -4.30 -3.29 -12.38
C ARG A 24 -4.19 -1.79 -12.63
N GLU A 25 -3.61 -1.06 -11.69
CA GLU A 25 -3.41 0.38 -11.79
C GLU A 25 -4.71 1.11 -12.04
N GLN A 26 -5.74 0.71 -11.30
CA GLN A 26 -7.07 1.28 -11.43
C GLN A 26 -7.53 1.82 -10.10
N ASP A 27 -8.18 2.97 -10.16
CA ASP A 27 -8.99 3.49 -9.05
C ASP A 27 -8.27 3.45 -7.72
N PHE A 28 -7.10 4.09 -7.67
CA PHE A 28 -6.28 4.09 -6.48
C PHE A 28 -7.00 4.66 -5.26
N GLU A 29 -7.85 5.65 -5.46
CA GLU A 29 -8.56 6.25 -4.33
C GLU A 29 -9.56 5.29 -3.73
N PHE A 30 -10.27 4.54 -4.57
CA PHE A 30 -11.18 3.53 -4.07
C PHE A 30 -10.41 2.39 -3.41
N ALA A 31 -9.26 2.01 -4.00
CA ALA A 31 -8.42 0.98 -3.39
C ALA A 31 -7.97 1.42 -2.01
N LEU A 32 -7.60 2.70 -1.86
CA LEU A 32 -7.19 3.21 -0.56
C LEU A 32 -8.32 3.14 0.44
N GLU A 33 -9.51 3.48 0.02
CA GLU A 33 -10.68 3.41 0.89
C GLU A 33 -10.93 1.99 1.37
N LEU A 34 -10.84 1.03 0.46
CA LEU A 34 -11.01 -0.38 0.81
C LEU A 34 -9.93 -0.84 1.78
N ALA A 35 -8.69 -0.48 1.53
CA ALA A 35 -7.60 -0.88 2.41
C ALA A 35 -7.74 -0.24 3.79
N GLN A 36 -8.23 0.99 3.84
CA GLN A 36 -8.47 1.64 5.13
C GLN A 36 -9.59 0.95 5.89
N ASN A 37 -10.59 0.45 5.19
CA ASN A 37 -11.62 -0.35 5.85
C ASN A 37 -11.04 -1.63 6.44
N ALA A 38 -10.13 -2.27 5.71
CA ALA A 38 -9.48 -3.47 6.20
C ALA A 38 -8.69 -3.18 7.48
N ILE A 39 -7.94 -2.08 7.49
CA ILE A 39 -7.12 -1.74 8.64
C ILE A 39 -7.98 -1.33 9.83
N ARG A 40 -9.13 -0.73 9.56
CA ARG A 40 -10.05 -0.38 10.64
C ARG A 40 -10.52 -1.62 11.37
N LEU A 41 -10.73 -2.71 10.64
CA LEU A 41 -11.17 -3.97 11.24
C LEU A 41 -10.01 -4.72 11.88
N GLU A 42 -8.80 -4.61 11.33
CA GLU A 42 -7.62 -5.30 11.81
C GLU A 42 -6.45 -4.34 11.91
N PRO A 43 -6.41 -3.51 12.95
CA PRO A 43 -5.45 -2.39 12.99
C PRO A 43 -3.97 -2.81 13.04
N LYS A 44 -3.70 -4.04 13.44
CA LYS A 44 -2.31 -4.48 13.57
C LYS A 44 -1.90 -5.47 12.50
N SER A 45 -2.57 -5.43 11.37
CA SER A 45 -2.21 -6.31 10.28
C SER A 45 -1.08 -5.71 9.46
N ALA A 46 0.08 -6.35 9.50
CA ALA A 46 1.21 -5.91 8.70
C ALA A 46 0.85 -5.94 7.22
N ALA A 47 0.13 -6.98 6.79
CA ALA A 47 -0.23 -7.11 5.39
C ALA A 47 -1.11 -5.94 4.91
N TYR A 48 -2.05 -5.53 5.74
CA TYR A 48 -2.96 -4.45 5.34
C TYR A 48 -2.27 -3.10 5.37
N LEU A 49 -1.38 -2.89 6.34
CA LEU A 49 -0.59 -1.67 6.36
C LEU A 49 0.32 -1.58 5.14
N ASP A 50 0.90 -2.71 4.77
CA ASP A 50 1.74 -2.76 3.59
C ASP A 50 0.93 -2.41 2.33
N THR A 51 -0.29 -2.91 2.25
CA THR A 51 -1.15 -2.60 1.11
C THR A 51 -1.41 -1.10 1.02
N ILE A 52 -1.74 -0.48 2.16
CA ILE A 52 -1.97 0.96 2.16
C ILE A 52 -0.73 1.71 1.69
N GLY A 53 0.43 1.33 2.22
CA GLY A 53 1.68 1.96 1.82
C GLY A 53 1.94 1.80 0.34
N TRP A 54 1.69 0.62 -0.19
CA TRP A 54 1.90 0.36 -1.60
C TRP A 54 0.98 1.21 -2.47
N ILE A 55 -0.28 1.39 -2.03
CA ILE A 55 -1.22 2.25 -2.74
C ILE A 55 -0.70 3.68 -2.79
N TYR A 56 -0.25 4.21 -1.64
CA TYR A 56 0.31 5.56 -1.61
C TYR A 56 1.51 5.68 -2.54
N PHE A 57 2.34 4.65 -2.58
CA PHE A 57 3.49 4.65 -3.48
C PHE A 57 3.04 4.78 -4.93
N LYS A 58 2.01 4.04 -5.32
CA LYS A 58 1.48 4.12 -6.68
C LYS A 58 0.86 5.48 -6.98
N MET A 59 0.47 6.19 -5.95
CA MET A 59 -0.07 7.54 -6.09
C MET A 59 1.03 8.60 -6.03
N ASP A 60 2.29 8.19 -6.00
CA ASP A 60 3.44 9.09 -5.91
C ASP A 60 3.53 9.82 -4.58
N ARG A 61 2.93 9.27 -3.56
CA ARG A 61 2.94 9.87 -2.23
C ARG A 61 3.94 9.11 -1.38
N PHE A 62 5.22 9.41 -1.60
CA PHE A 62 6.30 8.63 -1.02
C PHE A 62 6.39 8.72 0.49
N GLU A 63 6.10 9.90 1.07
CA GLU A 63 6.22 10.04 2.52
C GLU A 63 5.19 9.18 3.23
N GLU A 64 3.95 9.24 2.79
CA GLU A 64 2.90 8.41 3.38
C GLU A 64 3.21 6.93 3.15
N ALA A 65 3.68 6.62 1.95
CA ALA A 65 4.01 5.23 1.62
C ALA A 65 5.03 4.67 2.60
N MET A 66 6.11 5.43 2.82
CA MET A 66 7.16 4.95 3.71
C MET A 66 6.67 4.83 5.14
N GLN A 67 5.82 5.75 5.57
CA GLN A 67 5.29 5.70 6.92
C GLN A 67 4.53 4.40 7.17
N TYR A 68 3.64 4.04 6.25
CA TYR A 68 2.84 2.84 6.42
C TYR A 68 3.67 1.57 6.27
N ILE A 69 4.61 1.57 5.32
CA ILE A 69 5.46 0.39 5.14
C ILE A 69 6.35 0.17 6.36
N ARG A 70 6.89 1.25 6.93
CA ARG A 70 7.71 1.10 8.13
C ARG A 70 6.89 0.61 9.30
N GLU A 71 5.66 1.08 9.42
CA GLU A 71 4.78 0.58 10.46
C GLU A 71 4.51 -0.90 10.25
N SER A 72 4.29 -1.30 9.01
CA SER A 72 4.10 -2.71 8.67
C SER A 72 5.29 -3.54 9.11
N LEU A 73 6.49 -3.06 8.79
CA LEU A 73 7.72 -3.77 9.18
C LEU A 73 7.91 -3.83 10.68
N SER A 74 7.41 -2.84 11.41
CA SER A 74 7.53 -2.88 12.86
C SER A 74 6.72 -4.03 13.45
N ILE A 75 5.70 -4.48 12.72
CA ILE A 75 4.88 -5.60 13.16
C ILE A 75 5.43 -6.93 12.65
N ASP A 76 5.91 -6.95 11.41
CA ASP A 76 6.41 -8.18 10.79
C ASP A 76 7.77 -7.91 10.16
N SER A 77 8.77 -7.76 11.02
CA SER A 77 10.07 -7.26 10.60
C SER A 77 10.83 -8.19 9.69
N GLY A 78 10.49 -9.46 9.67
CA GLY A 78 11.20 -10.42 8.83
C GLY A 78 10.57 -10.65 7.48
N ASN A 79 9.55 -9.90 7.14
CA ASN A 79 8.82 -10.16 5.91
C ASN A 79 9.56 -9.61 4.69
N PRO A 80 10.04 -10.49 3.79
CA PRO A 80 10.83 -10.02 2.65
C PRO A 80 10.02 -9.21 1.65
N THR A 81 8.74 -9.49 1.52
CA THR A 81 7.91 -8.75 0.57
C THR A 81 7.77 -7.30 1.01
N ILE A 82 7.53 -7.09 2.30
CA ILE A 82 7.39 -5.74 2.83
C ILE A 82 8.70 -4.99 2.71
N GLN A 83 9.81 -5.66 3.02
CA GLN A 83 11.12 -5.04 2.90
C GLN A 83 11.42 -4.65 1.46
N GLU A 84 11.03 -5.49 0.53
CA GLU A 84 11.21 -5.22 -0.88
C GLU A 84 10.45 -3.97 -1.31
N HIS A 85 9.21 -3.83 -0.81
CA HIS A 85 8.42 -2.64 -1.09
C HIS A 85 9.10 -1.39 -0.55
N LEU A 86 9.61 -1.46 0.67
CA LEU A 86 10.30 -0.32 1.25
C LEU A 86 11.52 0.06 0.45
N ASP A 87 12.33 -0.94 0.08
CA ASP A 87 13.54 -0.69 -0.71
C ASP A 87 13.21 0.01 -2.02
N LYS A 88 12.15 -0.44 -2.66
CA LYS A 88 11.75 0.15 -3.93
C LYS A 88 11.29 1.59 -3.77
N ILE A 89 10.53 1.85 -2.71
CA ILE A 89 10.06 3.21 -2.45
C ILE A 89 11.24 4.14 -2.19
N ILE A 90 12.18 3.69 -1.36
CA ILE A 90 13.35 4.49 -1.04
C ILE A 90 14.16 4.79 -2.28
N LYS A 91 14.34 3.79 -3.12
CA LYS A 91 15.12 3.96 -4.33
C LYS A 91 14.49 4.99 -5.27
N LEU A 92 13.19 4.86 -5.50
CA LEU A 92 12.53 5.79 -6.42
C LEU A 92 12.42 7.19 -5.83
N LYS A 93 12.24 7.29 -4.52
CA LYS A 93 12.22 8.59 -3.89
C LYS A 93 13.58 9.28 -4.02
N ALA A 94 14.65 8.53 -3.79
CA ALA A 94 16.00 9.09 -3.90
C ALA A 94 16.29 9.57 -5.32
N GLU A 95 15.74 8.87 -6.30
CA GLU A 95 15.90 9.25 -7.70
C GLU A 95 14.88 10.30 -8.11
N GLN A 96 13.94 10.59 -7.21
CA GLN A 96 12.86 11.53 -7.49
C GLN A 96 12.05 11.12 -8.71
N LYS A 97 11.76 9.84 -8.82
CA LYS A 97 11.02 9.29 -9.92
C LYS A 97 9.69 8.74 -9.47
N SER A 98 8.72 8.82 -10.37
CA SER A 98 7.42 8.26 -10.14
C SER A 98 7.41 6.81 -10.59
N PRO A 99 6.71 5.91 -9.89
CA PRO A 99 6.56 4.54 -10.36
C PRO A 99 5.74 4.44 -11.64
N LYS A 100 5.02 5.50 -11.98
CA LYS A 100 4.16 5.51 -13.16
C LYS A 100 4.81 6.19 -14.36
N ILE A 101 5.84 7.02 -14.16
CA ILE A 101 6.42 7.81 -15.21
C ILE A 101 7.89 7.59 -15.28
N HIS A 102 8.39 7.47 -16.36
CA HIS A 102 9.77 7.34 -16.44
C HIS A 102 10.37 8.32 -17.27
N GLN A 103 10.57 9.03 -16.99
CA GLN A 103 10.92 9.87 -17.47
C GLN A 103 11.58 10.32 -18.10
N VAL A 104 11.62 10.81 -18.36
CA VAL A 104 11.97 11.13 -18.90
C VAL A 104 12.86 12.02 -19.07
N GLU A 105 13.05 12.23 -18.72
CA GLU A 105 13.68 12.91 -18.79
C GLU A 105 14.65 13.29 -19.11
N ASN A 106 14.86 13.27 -19.18
CA ASN A 106 15.60 13.62 -19.42
C ASN A 106 16.34 14.12 -19.95
N LYS A 107 16.53 14.38 -20.10
CA LYS A 107 16.98 14.74 -20.55
C LYS A 107 17.63 15.28 -20.99
N ASP A 108 17.78 15.40 -21.19
CA ASP A 108 18.33 15.86 -21.53
C ASP A 108 18.67 16.33 -21.66
#